data_9e6a9d41f12bf584ee709d74c1509de9
#
_entry.id   9e6a9d41f12bf584ee709d74c1509de9
#
_cell.length_a   1.000
_cell.length_b   1.000
_cell.length_c   1.000
_cell.angle_alpha   90.00
_cell.angle_beta   90.00
_cell.angle_gamma   90.00
#
_symmetry.space_group_name_H-M   'P 1'
#
loop_
_entity.id
_entity.type
_entity.pdbx_description
1 polymer ?
#
loop_
_entity_poly.entity_id
_entity_poly.type
_entity_poly.pdbx_seq_one_letter_code
_entity_poly.pdbx_strand_id
1 'polypeptide(L)'
;ENDAPATRLFRGDTLSDNNYLGVLMDQTNSTKLENFFATDWFKDTTTMLHDWYQKGYISQDAGTNTENWRTVCKAGNLFSLFFSYHPGTPVEFESSTGYDFEIVPFYNEPIINSSSYNGVTFSIAQNSENPEKTMEVLDYIYGSSEIMNLLNWGEQDKDYVIEDADNGIINFPEGITSDNAGYNLNLGWELPNQFIAYKWTGSDPQLWEKMEE
;
A
#
# COMPACT_ATOMS: atom_id res chain seq x y z
N GLU A 1 6.02 -2.94 -9.18
CA GLU A 1 6.57 -1.60 -8.94
C GLU A 1 7.99 -1.74 -8.41
N ASN A 2 8.97 -1.35 -9.25
CA ASN A 2 10.40 -1.42 -8.89
C ASN A 2 10.84 -0.13 -8.21
N ASP A 3 10.28 0.16 -7.04
CA ASP A 3 10.79 1.25 -6.22
C ASP A 3 12.17 0.89 -5.69
N ALA A 4 13.16 1.68 -6.06
CA ALA A 4 14.51 1.47 -5.55
C ALA A 4 14.50 1.50 -4.01
N PRO A 5 15.19 0.56 -3.32
CA PRO A 5 15.23 0.52 -1.86
C PRO A 5 15.62 1.85 -1.20
N ALA A 6 16.46 2.64 -1.86
CA ALA A 6 16.86 3.95 -1.38
C ALA A 6 15.67 4.92 -1.25
N THR A 7 14.72 4.89 -2.18
CA THR A 7 13.55 5.77 -2.12
C THR A 7 12.57 5.36 -1.03
N ARG A 8 12.44 4.07 -0.76
CA ARG A 8 11.62 3.55 0.35
C ARG A 8 12.17 3.92 1.73
N LEU A 9 13.47 4.10 1.86
CA LEU A 9 14.11 4.53 3.10
C LEU A 9 14.10 6.05 3.29
N PHE A 10 13.80 6.81 2.23
CA PHE A 10 13.82 8.27 2.29
C PHE A 10 12.58 8.81 3.00
N ARG A 11 12.79 9.65 4.01
CA ARG A 11 11.73 10.29 4.81
C ARG A 11 11.52 11.77 4.49
N GLY A 12 12.24 12.32 3.56
CA GLY A 12 12.06 13.70 3.13
C GLY A 12 10.79 13.88 2.30
N ASP A 13 10.52 15.11 1.92
CA ASP A 13 9.42 15.44 1.01
C ASP A 13 9.96 15.65 -0.41
N THR A 14 9.47 14.86 -1.34
CA THR A 14 9.82 14.98 -2.77
C THR A 14 9.06 16.08 -3.48
N LEU A 15 8.16 16.79 -2.79
CA LEU A 15 7.28 17.83 -3.33
C LEU A 15 6.46 17.33 -4.54
N SER A 16 6.07 16.06 -4.49
CA SER A 16 5.39 15.35 -5.59
C SER A 16 6.22 15.24 -6.89
N ASP A 17 7.54 15.47 -6.83
CA ASP A 17 8.44 15.27 -7.97
C ASP A 17 9.07 13.88 -7.94
N ASN A 18 8.66 13.05 -8.90
CA ASN A 18 9.20 11.69 -9.04
C ASN A 18 10.66 11.64 -9.54
N ASN A 19 11.24 12.78 -9.91
CA ASN A 19 12.64 12.85 -10.37
C ASN A 19 13.62 13.14 -9.22
N TYR A 20 13.14 13.47 -8.03
CA TYR A 20 13.97 13.75 -6.85
C TYR A 20 15.02 14.86 -7.05
N LEU A 21 14.81 15.76 -8.01
CA LEU A 21 15.75 16.85 -8.31
C LEU A 21 15.69 17.97 -7.28
N GLY A 22 14.54 18.12 -6.64
CA GLY A 22 14.34 19.09 -5.58
C GLY A 22 13.53 18.46 -4.43
N VAL A 23 14.16 18.20 -3.29
CA VAL A 23 13.53 17.60 -2.13
C VAL A 23 13.75 18.45 -0.88
N LEU A 24 12.85 18.32 0.09
CA LEU A 24 13.05 18.78 1.46
C LEU A 24 13.57 17.61 2.28
N MET A 25 14.81 17.68 2.73
CA MET A 25 15.43 16.62 3.54
C MET A 25 14.84 16.56 4.94
N ASP A 26 14.44 17.72 5.49
CA ASP A 26 13.78 17.85 6.79
C ASP A 26 12.37 18.41 6.58
N GLN A 27 11.36 17.59 6.81
CA GLN A 27 9.97 17.97 6.64
C GLN A 27 9.44 18.92 7.70
N THR A 28 10.09 18.96 8.86
CA THR A 28 9.49 19.62 10.04
C THR A 28 9.76 21.11 10.10
N ASN A 29 10.91 21.58 9.59
CA ASN A 29 11.33 22.98 9.81
C ASN A 29 12.12 23.61 8.67
N SER A 30 12.34 22.93 7.56
CA SER A 30 13.17 23.45 6.48
C SER A 30 12.37 23.70 5.21
N THR A 31 12.52 24.90 4.65
CA THR A 31 12.12 25.22 3.28
C THR A 31 13.32 25.17 2.31
N LYS A 32 14.45 24.63 2.77
CA LYS A 32 15.64 24.49 1.94
C LYS A 32 15.47 23.37 0.94
N LEU A 33 15.39 23.73 -0.32
CA LEU A 33 15.35 22.78 -1.42
C LEU A 33 16.76 22.22 -1.68
N GLU A 34 16.89 20.91 -1.74
CA GLU A 34 18.15 20.22 -1.98
C GLU A 34 18.01 19.24 -3.14
N ASN A 35 19.07 19.06 -3.92
CA ASN A 35 19.12 17.98 -4.90
C ASN A 35 19.40 16.67 -4.16
N PHE A 36 18.44 15.75 -4.18
CA PHE A 36 18.51 14.47 -3.50
C PHE A 36 19.81 13.70 -3.77
N PHE A 37 20.21 13.64 -5.05
CA PHE A 37 21.39 12.90 -5.49
C PHE A 37 22.71 13.54 -5.05
N ALA A 38 22.70 14.81 -4.63
CA ALA A 38 23.86 15.51 -4.12
C ALA A 38 23.99 15.47 -2.60
N THR A 39 23.05 14.82 -1.90
CA THR A 39 23.03 14.72 -0.44
C THR A 39 23.97 13.63 0.08
N ASP A 40 24.52 13.84 1.27
CA ASP A 40 25.27 12.79 1.96
C ASP A 40 24.40 11.58 2.27
N TRP A 41 23.13 11.81 2.60
CA TRP A 41 22.17 10.74 2.83
C TRP A 41 22.04 9.78 1.65
N PHE A 42 21.92 10.30 0.43
CA PHE A 42 21.85 9.48 -0.78
C PHE A 42 23.13 8.68 -0.99
N LYS A 43 24.28 9.35 -0.83
CA LYS A 43 25.59 8.71 -0.96
C LYS A 43 25.78 7.57 0.05
N ASP A 44 25.44 7.79 1.31
CA ASP A 44 25.61 6.79 2.38
C ASP A 44 24.66 5.61 2.17
N THR A 45 23.40 5.89 1.85
CA THR A 45 22.39 4.86 1.58
C THR A 45 22.75 4.01 0.36
N THR A 46 23.17 4.63 -0.73
CA THR A 46 23.59 3.88 -1.93
C THR A 46 24.85 3.09 -1.71
N THR A 47 25.78 3.60 -0.89
CA THR A 47 27.00 2.86 -0.50
C THR A 47 26.63 1.61 0.32
N MET A 48 25.71 1.74 1.27
CA MET A 48 25.19 0.60 2.06
C MET A 48 24.52 -0.44 1.15
N LEU A 49 23.62 0.00 0.26
CA LEU A 49 22.92 -0.90 -0.67
C LEU A 49 23.91 -1.59 -1.64
N HIS A 50 24.94 -0.88 -2.09
CA HIS A 50 26.00 -1.47 -2.91
C HIS A 50 26.76 -2.57 -2.13
N ASP A 51 27.10 -2.32 -0.88
CA ASP A 51 27.73 -3.33 -0.01
C ASP A 51 26.83 -4.56 0.15
N TRP A 52 25.53 -4.38 0.37
CA TRP A 52 24.56 -5.49 0.43
C TRP A 52 24.47 -6.27 -0.88
N TYR A 53 24.52 -5.59 -2.02
CA TYR A 53 24.57 -6.23 -3.33
C TYR A 53 25.84 -7.06 -3.49
N GLN A 54 27.01 -6.54 -3.13
CA GLN A 54 28.28 -7.27 -3.17
C GLN A 54 28.31 -8.50 -2.25
N LYS A 55 27.60 -8.43 -1.14
CA LYS A 55 27.43 -9.55 -0.19
C LYS A 55 26.38 -10.57 -0.62
N GLY A 56 25.65 -10.32 -1.69
CA GLY A 56 24.60 -11.20 -2.19
C GLY A 56 23.29 -11.12 -1.38
N TYR A 57 23.09 -10.09 -0.55
CA TYR A 57 21.83 -9.85 0.14
C TYR A 57 20.77 -9.26 -0.78
N ILE A 58 21.18 -8.56 -1.80
CA ILE A 58 20.34 -8.06 -2.89
C ILE A 58 20.57 -8.96 -4.10
N SER A 59 19.49 -9.39 -4.77
CA SER A 59 19.57 -10.24 -5.95
C SER A 59 20.45 -9.62 -7.03
N GLN A 60 21.25 -10.45 -7.71
CA GLN A 60 22.17 -10.00 -8.75
C GLN A 60 21.44 -9.45 -10.00
N ASP A 61 20.20 -9.83 -10.19
CA ASP A 61 19.32 -9.36 -11.26
C ASP A 61 18.38 -8.22 -10.83
N ALA A 62 18.55 -7.67 -9.62
CA ALA A 62 17.66 -6.64 -9.06
C ALA A 62 17.41 -5.43 -9.98
N GLY A 63 18.38 -5.08 -10.84
CA GLY A 63 18.24 -3.99 -11.82
C GLY A 63 17.38 -4.33 -13.04
N THR A 64 17.07 -5.59 -13.28
CA THR A 64 16.34 -6.06 -14.47
C THR A 64 15.14 -6.95 -14.13
N ASN A 65 15.07 -7.43 -12.90
CA ASN A 65 13.97 -8.28 -12.45
C ASN A 65 12.68 -7.46 -12.32
N THR A 66 11.62 -7.92 -12.97
CA THR A 66 10.28 -7.30 -12.95
C THR A 66 9.25 -8.17 -12.25
N GLU A 67 9.66 -9.27 -11.64
CA GLU A 67 8.75 -10.15 -10.91
C GLU A 67 8.14 -9.43 -9.71
N ASN A 68 6.87 -9.71 -9.46
CA ASN A 68 6.19 -9.23 -8.27
C ASN A 68 6.83 -9.85 -7.02
N TRP A 69 7.06 -9.06 -5.99
CA TRP A 69 7.67 -9.53 -4.74
C TRP A 69 6.92 -10.70 -4.10
N ARG A 70 5.59 -10.76 -4.25
CA ARG A 70 4.78 -11.89 -3.75
C ARG A 70 5.15 -13.20 -4.44
N THR A 71 5.41 -13.16 -5.74
CA THR A 71 5.87 -14.34 -6.51
C THR A 71 7.24 -14.80 -6.01
N VAL A 72 8.16 -13.86 -5.80
CA VAL A 72 9.51 -14.16 -5.28
C VAL A 72 9.42 -14.73 -3.86
N CYS A 73 8.50 -14.18 -3.02
CA CYS A 73 8.23 -14.67 -1.68
C CYS A 73 7.69 -16.11 -1.69
N LYS A 74 6.64 -16.38 -2.49
CA LYS A 74 6.04 -17.72 -2.63
C LYS A 74 7.04 -18.77 -3.10
N ALA A 75 8.03 -18.38 -3.90
CA ALA A 75 9.13 -19.22 -4.32
C ALA A 75 10.19 -19.47 -3.23
N GLY A 76 10.05 -18.86 -2.04
CA GLY A 76 11.00 -18.99 -0.92
C GLY A 76 12.31 -18.21 -1.12
N ASN A 77 12.35 -17.26 -2.03
CA ASN A 77 13.54 -16.50 -2.40
C ASN A 77 13.57 -15.07 -1.84
N LEU A 78 12.65 -14.73 -0.94
CA LEU A 78 12.58 -13.42 -0.29
C LEU A 78 12.71 -13.59 1.22
N PHE A 79 13.75 -12.99 1.80
CA PHE A 79 13.93 -12.97 3.25
C PHE A 79 13.31 -11.72 3.90
N SER A 80 13.46 -10.57 3.29
CA SER A 80 12.94 -9.29 3.81
C SER A 80 12.68 -8.30 2.67
N LEU A 81 11.78 -7.34 2.91
CA LEU A 81 11.51 -6.23 2.02
C LEU A 81 11.20 -4.96 2.82
N PHE A 82 11.46 -3.81 2.20
CA PHE A 82 11.00 -2.52 2.72
C PHE A 82 9.60 -2.22 2.20
N PHE A 83 8.69 -1.90 3.10
CA PHE A 83 7.30 -1.67 2.74
C PHE A 83 6.66 -0.56 3.59
N SER A 84 5.61 0.06 3.08
CA SER A 84 4.80 0.98 3.87
C SER A 84 3.92 0.17 4.82
N TYR A 85 4.07 0.40 6.11
CA TYR A 85 3.35 -0.33 7.14
C TYR A 85 2.05 0.36 7.54
N HIS A 86 1.02 -0.44 7.77
CA HIS A 86 -0.19 -0.08 8.49
C HIS A 86 -0.69 -1.31 9.30
N PRO A 87 -1.60 -1.17 10.26
CA PRO A 87 -2.00 -2.27 11.16
C PRO A 87 -2.50 -3.54 10.46
N GLY A 88 -3.06 -3.44 9.25
CA GLY A 88 -3.51 -4.59 8.44
C GLY A 88 -2.42 -5.32 7.66
N THR A 89 -1.22 -4.74 7.53
CA THR A 89 -0.15 -5.28 6.67
C THR A 89 0.22 -6.74 6.94
N PRO A 90 0.35 -7.23 8.20
CA PRO A 90 0.68 -8.64 8.43
C PRO A 90 -0.34 -9.60 7.82
N VAL A 91 -1.63 -9.35 8.05
CA VAL A 91 -2.72 -10.18 7.52
C VAL A 91 -2.78 -10.15 5.99
N GLU A 92 -2.58 -8.98 5.39
CA GLU A 92 -2.53 -8.84 3.93
C GLU A 92 -1.36 -9.62 3.31
N PHE A 93 -0.21 -9.60 3.96
CA PHE A 93 0.96 -10.33 3.50
C PHE A 93 0.77 -11.84 3.65
N GLU A 94 0.29 -12.30 4.82
CA GLU A 94 -0.01 -13.70 5.05
C GLU A 94 -1.05 -14.21 4.05
N SER A 95 -2.17 -13.53 3.88
CA SER A 95 -3.24 -13.92 2.94
C SER A 95 -2.76 -13.98 1.49
N SER A 96 -1.85 -13.08 1.09
CA SER A 96 -1.38 -12.99 -0.29
C SER A 96 -0.18 -13.87 -0.61
N THR A 97 0.57 -14.34 0.39
CA THR A 97 1.82 -15.12 0.19
C THR A 97 1.78 -16.50 0.82
N GLY A 98 0.96 -16.71 1.86
CA GLY A 98 0.93 -17.92 2.68
C GLY A 98 2.05 -17.98 3.72
N TYR A 99 2.78 -16.88 3.94
CA TYR A 99 3.84 -16.78 4.94
C TYR A 99 3.49 -15.76 6.01
N ASP A 100 3.84 -16.05 7.25
CA ASP A 100 3.80 -15.12 8.37
C ASP A 100 4.98 -14.14 8.31
N PHE A 101 4.72 -12.86 8.58
CA PHE A 101 5.71 -11.79 8.49
C PHE A 101 5.92 -11.12 9.85
N GLU A 102 7.17 -11.09 10.30
CA GLU A 102 7.57 -10.21 11.39
C GLU A 102 7.77 -8.79 10.88
N ILE A 103 7.06 -7.85 11.47
CA ILE A 103 7.16 -6.43 11.11
C ILE A 103 8.11 -5.72 12.05
N VAL A 104 9.14 -5.12 11.48
CA VAL A 104 10.11 -4.29 12.22
C VAL A 104 9.96 -2.84 11.76
N PRO A 105 9.27 -1.99 12.52
CA PRO A 105 9.12 -0.58 12.14
C PRO A 105 10.48 0.14 12.26
N PHE A 106 10.92 0.77 11.17
CA PHE A 106 12.09 1.65 11.22
C PHE A 106 11.77 2.99 11.89
N TYR A 107 10.51 3.36 11.89
CA TYR A 107 10.01 4.63 12.41
C TYR A 107 8.66 4.42 13.06
N ASN A 108 8.45 5.05 14.20
CA ASN A 108 7.22 4.92 14.98
C ASN A 108 6.21 6.04 14.69
N GLU A 109 6.63 7.08 13.94
CA GLU A 109 5.77 8.21 13.64
C GLU A 109 5.43 8.23 12.16
N PRO A 110 4.15 8.45 11.79
CA PRO A 110 3.76 8.59 10.40
C PRO A 110 4.40 9.83 9.78
N ILE A 111 4.67 9.75 8.49
CA ILE A 111 5.16 10.88 7.70
C ILE A 111 4.00 11.40 6.86
N ILE A 112 3.75 12.70 6.99
CA ILE A 112 2.84 13.43 6.11
C ILE A 112 3.70 14.35 5.24
N ASN A 113 3.68 14.13 3.95
CA ASN A 113 4.40 14.93 2.96
C ASN A 113 3.46 15.39 1.82
N SER A 114 3.97 16.15 0.87
CA SER A 114 3.15 16.66 -0.24
C SER A 114 2.46 15.57 -1.04
N SER A 115 3.04 14.37 -1.15
CA SER A 115 2.43 13.25 -1.87
C SER A 115 1.33 12.55 -1.08
N SER A 116 1.28 12.72 0.24
CA SER A 116 0.27 12.08 1.10
C SER A 116 -1.17 12.52 0.77
N TYR A 117 -1.33 13.72 0.23
CA TYR A 117 -2.64 14.27 -0.14
C TYR A 117 -3.05 13.97 -1.58
N ASN A 118 -2.12 13.54 -2.43
CA ASN A 118 -2.31 13.39 -3.88
C ASN A 118 -2.07 11.96 -4.38
N GLY A 119 -1.96 11.00 -3.47
CA GLY A 119 -1.64 9.61 -3.82
C GLY A 119 -2.71 8.97 -4.70
N VAL A 120 -3.98 9.12 -4.31
CA VAL A 120 -5.14 8.68 -5.08
C VAL A 120 -6.18 9.79 -5.07
N THR A 121 -6.57 10.28 -6.25
CA THR A 121 -7.55 11.36 -6.39
C THR A 121 -8.60 11.00 -7.43
N PHE A 122 -9.85 11.30 -7.12
CA PHE A 122 -10.96 11.24 -8.06
C PHE A 122 -11.30 12.65 -8.54
N SER A 123 -11.52 12.82 -9.82
CA SER A 123 -11.87 14.12 -10.41
C SER A 123 -12.95 13.98 -11.45
N ILE A 124 -13.76 15.03 -11.58
CA ILE A 124 -14.78 15.13 -12.64
C ILE A 124 -14.15 15.85 -13.82
N ALA A 125 -14.18 15.22 -14.99
CA ALA A 125 -13.62 15.81 -16.20
C ALA A 125 -14.37 17.10 -16.58
N GLN A 126 -13.62 18.12 -17.02
CA GLN A 126 -14.18 19.41 -17.41
C GLN A 126 -15.23 19.30 -18.54
N ASN A 127 -15.11 18.30 -19.39
CA ASN A 127 -16.04 18.02 -20.49
C ASN A 127 -17.16 17.05 -20.12
N SER A 128 -17.38 16.78 -18.83
CA SER A 128 -18.53 15.97 -18.38
C SER A 128 -19.84 16.68 -18.75
N GLU A 129 -20.75 15.96 -19.37
CA GLU A 129 -22.08 16.45 -19.68
C GLU A 129 -23.02 16.51 -18.46
N ASN A 130 -22.68 15.77 -17.40
CA ASN A 130 -23.50 15.65 -16.19
C ASN A 130 -22.63 15.68 -14.92
N PRO A 131 -21.92 16.78 -14.62
CA PRO A 131 -21.00 16.85 -13.50
C PRO A 131 -21.67 16.69 -12.13
N GLU A 132 -22.90 17.22 -11.95
CA GLU A 132 -23.68 17.06 -10.72
C GLU A 132 -24.03 15.59 -10.49
N LYS A 133 -24.45 14.87 -11.53
CA LYS A 133 -24.76 13.44 -11.40
C LYS A 133 -23.50 12.61 -11.13
N THR A 134 -22.36 12.99 -11.68
CA THR A 134 -21.07 12.37 -11.39
C THR A 134 -20.70 12.58 -9.92
N MET A 135 -20.93 13.78 -9.38
CA MET A 135 -20.71 14.06 -7.96
C MET A 135 -21.63 13.24 -7.06
N GLU A 136 -22.92 13.10 -7.40
CA GLU A 136 -23.84 12.24 -6.65
C GLU A 136 -23.38 10.78 -6.63
N VAL A 137 -22.83 10.27 -7.74
CA VAL A 137 -22.26 8.91 -7.81
C VAL A 137 -21.02 8.78 -6.93
N LEU A 138 -20.11 9.77 -6.95
CA LEU A 138 -18.94 9.78 -6.09
C LEU A 138 -19.34 9.81 -4.61
N ASP A 139 -20.26 10.70 -4.23
CA ASP A 139 -20.78 10.80 -2.86
C ASP A 139 -21.40 9.47 -2.39
N TYR A 140 -22.16 8.81 -3.27
CA TYR A 140 -22.72 7.50 -2.99
C TYR A 140 -21.66 6.42 -2.78
N ILE A 141 -20.60 6.40 -3.60
CA ILE A 141 -19.48 5.46 -3.44
C ILE A 141 -18.74 5.72 -2.12
N TYR A 142 -18.50 6.99 -1.77
CA TYR A 142 -17.84 7.37 -0.51
C TYR A 142 -18.62 6.97 0.75
N GLY A 143 -19.96 6.93 0.67
CA GLY A 143 -20.84 6.71 1.81
C GLY A 143 -21.46 5.31 1.88
N SER A 144 -21.33 4.47 0.85
CA SER A 144 -22.00 3.18 0.77
C SER A 144 -21.08 2.00 1.06
N SER A 145 -21.24 1.38 2.21
CA SER A 145 -20.57 0.12 2.56
C SER A 145 -20.86 -0.99 1.55
N GLU A 146 -22.09 -1.06 1.03
CA GLU A 146 -22.49 -2.05 0.03
C GLU A 146 -21.62 -1.93 -1.24
N ILE A 147 -21.47 -0.71 -1.77
CA ILE A 147 -20.68 -0.46 -2.97
C ILE A 147 -19.19 -0.70 -2.69
N MET A 148 -18.69 -0.27 -1.54
CA MET A 148 -17.30 -0.49 -1.17
C MET A 148 -16.96 -1.98 -1.06
N ASN A 149 -17.85 -2.77 -0.46
CA ASN A 149 -17.68 -4.21 -0.37
C ASN A 149 -17.80 -4.90 -1.73
N LEU A 150 -18.74 -4.47 -2.56
CA LEU A 150 -18.89 -5.00 -3.92
C LEU A 150 -17.62 -4.73 -4.76
N LEU A 151 -17.08 -3.53 -4.69
CA LEU A 151 -15.86 -3.16 -5.44
C LEU A 151 -14.62 -3.89 -4.91
N ASN A 152 -14.51 -4.05 -3.61
CA ASN A 152 -13.30 -4.61 -3.00
C ASN A 152 -13.31 -6.14 -2.95
N TRP A 153 -14.46 -6.73 -2.64
CA TRP A 153 -14.60 -8.15 -2.32
C TRP A 153 -15.47 -8.94 -3.30
N GLY A 154 -16.31 -8.26 -4.11
CA GLY A 154 -17.25 -8.91 -5.03
C GLY A 154 -18.62 -9.18 -4.42
N GLU A 155 -19.27 -10.27 -4.84
CA GLU A 155 -20.61 -10.65 -4.42
C GLU A 155 -20.57 -11.57 -3.19
N GLN A 156 -21.37 -11.24 -2.16
CA GLN A 156 -21.52 -12.10 -0.99
C GLN A 156 -22.06 -13.49 -1.39
N ASP A 157 -21.64 -14.51 -0.67
CA ASP A 157 -21.96 -15.93 -0.86
C ASP A 157 -21.44 -16.53 -2.18
N LYS A 158 -20.75 -15.74 -2.99
CA LYS A 158 -20.07 -16.16 -4.22
C LYS A 158 -18.57 -15.94 -4.16
N ASP A 159 -18.16 -14.69 -3.94
CA ASP A 159 -16.76 -14.28 -3.92
C ASP A 159 -16.23 -14.21 -2.48
N TYR A 160 -17.09 -13.91 -1.52
CA TYR A 160 -16.79 -13.95 -0.08
C TYR A 160 -17.99 -14.40 0.75
N VAL A 161 -17.73 -14.84 1.98
CA VAL A 161 -18.73 -15.13 3.02
C VAL A 161 -18.48 -14.28 4.26
N ILE A 162 -19.54 -13.94 4.99
CA ILE A 162 -19.42 -13.25 6.28
C ILE A 162 -19.06 -14.29 7.34
N GLU A 163 -17.91 -14.15 7.98
CA GLU A 163 -17.44 -15.01 9.07
C GLU A 163 -17.86 -14.47 10.42
N ASP A 164 -17.78 -13.15 10.63
CA ASP A 164 -18.19 -12.45 11.83
C ASP A 164 -18.94 -11.15 11.44
N ALA A 165 -20.27 -11.20 11.53
CA ALA A 165 -21.11 -10.08 11.15
C ALA A 165 -20.99 -8.88 12.10
N ASP A 166 -20.75 -9.13 13.40
CA ASP A 166 -20.68 -8.07 14.42
C ASP A 166 -19.41 -7.21 14.22
N ASN A 167 -18.34 -7.83 13.76
CA ASN A 167 -17.06 -7.16 13.52
C ASN A 167 -16.81 -6.88 12.02
N GLY A 168 -17.72 -7.27 11.13
CA GLY A 168 -17.55 -7.08 9.69
C GLY A 168 -16.36 -7.86 9.12
N ILE A 169 -16.12 -9.08 9.60
CA ILE A 169 -15.05 -9.95 9.12
C ILE A 169 -15.59 -10.90 8.05
N ILE A 170 -14.84 -11.04 6.97
CA ILE A 170 -15.16 -11.89 5.83
C ILE A 170 -14.04 -12.87 5.52
N ASN A 171 -14.38 -13.93 4.80
CA ASN A 171 -13.43 -14.95 4.35
C ASN A 171 -13.80 -15.46 2.96
N PHE A 172 -12.96 -16.24 2.33
CA PHE A 172 -13.33 -16.99 1.13
C PHE A 172 -14.40 -18.03 1.43
N PRO A 173 -15.29 -18.32 0.47
CA PRO A 173 -16.17 -19.48 0.55
C PRO A 173 -15.37 -20.79 0.67
N GLU A 174 -16.02 -21.85 1.16
CA GLU A 174 -15.40 -23.17 1.30
C GLU A 174 -14.81 -23.66 -0.05
N GLY A 175 -13.52 -24.05 -0.03
CA GLY A 175 -12.78 -24.54 -1.20
C GLY A 175 -12.22 -23.43 -2.10
N ILE A 176 -12.47 -22.15 -1.78
CA ILE A 176 -11.88 -21.02 -2.46
C ILE A 176 -10.67 -20.51 -1.66
N THR A 177 -9.64 -20.10 -2.39
CA THR A 177 -8.41 -19.50 -1.84
C THR A 177 -7.98 -18.33 -2.71
N SER A 178 -6.98 -17.58 -2.29
CA SER A 178 -6.40 -16.49 -3.09
C SER A 178 -5.90 -16.91 -4.48
N ASP A 179 -5.62 -18.21 -4.68
CA ASP A 179 -5.08 -18.71 -5.94
C ASP A 179 -6.18 -19.09 -6.96
N ASN A 180 -7.41 -19.37 -6.47
CA ASN A 180 -8.52 -19.79 -7.32
C ASN A 180 -9.77 -18.91 -7.22
N ALA A 181 -9.71 -17.81 -6.45
CA ALA A 181 -10.80 -16.86 -6.35
C ALA A 181 -11.11 -16.21 -7.70
N GLY A 182 -12.39 -16.11 -8.03
CA GLY A 182 -12.85 -15.48 -9.27
C GLY A 182 -12.75 -13.95 -9.21
N TYR A 183 -12.96 -13.37 -8.02
CA TYR A 183 -12.83 -11.94 -7.75
C TYR A 183 -12.35 -11.71 -6.32
N ASN A 184 -11.35 -10.88 -6.17
CA ASN A 184 -10.89 -10.32 -4.90
C ASN A 184 -9.89 -9.20 -5.24
N LEU A 185 -10.35 -7.95 -5.23
CA LEU A 185 -9.50 -6.81 -5.58
C LEU A 185 -8.50 -6.51 -4.46
N ASN A 186 -8.98 -6.50 -3.21
CA ASN A 186 -8.19 -6.21 -2.01
C ASN A 186 -7.31 -4.95 -2.13
N LEU A 187 -7.87 -3.88 -2.68
CA LEU A 187 -7.24 -2.58 -2.90
C LEU A 187 -8.04 -1.47 -2.22
N GLY A 188 -8.53 -1.72 -1.02
CA GLY A 188 -9.34 -0.77 -0.26
C GLY A 188 -8.68 0.61 -0.12
N TRP A 189 -7.36 0.67 -0.07
CA TRP A 189 -6.58 1.91 0.01
C TRP A 189 -6.61 2.75 -1.28
N GLU A 190 -6.94 2.16 -2.44
CA GLU A 190 -7.17 2.88 -3.71
C GLU A 190 -8.64 3.30 -3.91
N LEU A 191 -9.53 2.74 -3.10
CA LEU A 191 -10.97 3.02 -3.18
C LEU A 191 -11.35 4.24 -2.33
N PRO A 192 -12.48 4.89 -2.62
CA PRO A 192 -12.87 6.15 -1.97
C PRO A 192 -12.89 6.12 -0.43
N ASN A 193 -13.35 5.03 0.19
CA ASN A 193 -13.47 4.96 1.64
C ASN A 193 -13.34 3.52 2.16
N GLN A 194 -12.11 3.08 2.43
CA GLN A 194 -11.88 1.74 2.94
C GLN A 194 -12.46 1.50 4.35
N PHE A 195 -12.64 2.55 5.16
CA PHE A 195 -13.05 2.46 6.56
C PHE A 195 -14.50 1.97 6.75
N ILE A 196 -15.30 1.95 5.69
CA ILE A 196 -16.66 1.39 5.70
C ILE A 196 -16.75 0.00 5.04
N ALA A 197 -15.62 -0.54 4.60
CA ALA A 197 -15.55 -1.88 4.00
C ALA A 197 -15.39 -2.97 5.08
N TYR A 198 -15.75 -4.19 4.72
CA TYR A 198 -15.44 -5.37 5.53
C TYR A 198 -13.94 -5.59 5.63
N LYS A 199 -13.53 -6.26 6.69
CA LYS A 199 -12.15 -6.65 6.98
C LYS A 199 -11.94 -8.12 6.65
N TRP A 200 -10.74 -8.46 6.22
CA TRP A 200 -10.40 -9.85 5.93
C TRP A 200 -10.21 -10.66 7.21
N THR A 201 -10.51 -11.97 7.15
CA THR A 201 -10.28 -12.90 8.26
C THR A 201 -8.85 -12.80 8.78
N GLY A 202 -8.67 -12.90 10.10
CA GLY A 202 -7.40 -12.65 10.76
C GLY A 202 -7.10 -11.18 11.07
N SER A 203 -7.86 -10.22 10.50
CA SER A 203 -7.72 -8.81 10.83
C SER A 203 -8.21 -8.51 12.24
N ASP A 204 -7.58 -7.51 12.89
CA ASP A 204 -8.07 -6.97 14.14
C ASP A 204 -9.49 -6.41 13.96
N PRO A 205 -10.47 -6.75 14.81
CA PRO A 205 -11.80 -6.18 14.77
C PRO A 205 -11.81 -4.63 14.80
N GLN A 206 -10.84 -4.02 15.45
CA GLN A 206 -10.66 -2.56 15.57
C GLN A 206 -9.64 -2.01 14.54
N LEU A 207 -9.46 -2.70 13.39
CA LEU A 207 -8.46 -2.30 12.39
C LEU A 207 -8.68 -0.85 11.92
N TRP A 208 -9.91 -0.49 11.62
CA TRP A 208 -10.20 0.84 11.08
C TRP A 208 -9.97 1.93 12.11
N GLU A 209 -10.38 1.72 13.36
CA GLU A 209 -10.13 2.63 14.46
C GLU A 209 -8.62 2.84 14.70
N LYS A 210 -7.84 1.76 14.66
CA LYS A 210 -6.38 1.82 14.82
C LYS A 210 -5.65 2.48 13.65
N MET A 211 -6.26 2.54 12.49
CA MET A 211 -5.72 3.25 11.33
C MET A 211 -6.04 4.75 11.35
N GLU A 212 -7.06 5.17 12.10
CA GLU A 212 -7.43 6.58 12.29
C GLU A 212 -6.61 7.27 13.40
N GLU A 213 -6.01 6.51 14.33
CA GLU A 213 -5.14 7.02 15.40
C GLU A 213 -3.74 7.42 14.90
#